data_fad037c86cbc9b191a994d204fffa525
#
_entry.id   fad037c86cbc9b191a994d204fffa525
#
_cell.length_a   1.000
_cell.length_b   1.000
_cell.length_c   1.000
_cell.angle_alpha   90.00
_cell.angle_beta   90.00
_cell.angle_gamma   90.00
#
_symmetry.space_group_name_H-M   'P 1'
#
loop_
_entity.id
_entity.type
_entity.pdbx_description
1 polymer ?
#
loop_
_entity_poly.entity_id
_entity_poly.type
_entity_poly.pdbx_seq_one_letter_code
_entity_poly.pdbx_strand_id
1 'polypeptide(L)'
;MNTVIAIFGLAVLASTAACERQPIDRTQGVNEENKAFVRQWIEEGFNEKNLAIVDDLFAEQFSVNGQIVGRNGLKRSMGQHLMGFPDLHVTIDESLAEGNKVGIWYTVEGTHRGEFEGIPATGNHVKWTGFDLLTIEHGKISDVRFMSDFLGLMTQLGAKLQKPEVARR
;
A
#
# COMPACT_ATOMS: atom_id res chain seq x y z
N MET A 1 80.91 20.37 32.44
CA MET A 1 80.17 20.55 31.21
C MET A 1 79.43 19.26 31.00
N ASN A 2 78.16 19.16 31.47
CA ASN A 2 77.33 17.96 31.34
C ASN A 2 76.16 18.30 30.45
N THR A 3 76.14 17.67 29.27
CA THR A 3 75.09 17.81 28.31
C THR A 3 73.99 16.77 28.64
N VAL A 4 72.81 17.24 29.02
CA VAL A 4 71.65 16.39 29.24
C VAL A 4 70.85 16.27 27.90
N ILE A 5 70.81 15.06 27.39
CA ILE A 5 69.98 14.76 26.19
C ILE A 5 68.56 14.38 26.67
N ALA A 6 67.61 15.25 26.39
CA ALA A 6 66.18 14.94 26.61
C ALA A 6 65.61 14.09 25.42
N ILE A 7 65.20 12.87 25.73
CA ILE A 7 64.49 12.00 24.77
C ILE A 7 62.97 12.27 24.83
N PHE A 8 62.41 12.91 23.81
CA PHE A 8 60.98 13.06 23.67
C PHE A 8 60.37 11.74 23.15
N GLY A 9 59.73 11.04 24.05
CA GLY A 9 58.90 9.87 23.65
C GLY A 9 57.62 10.31 23.02
N LEU A 10 57.43 10.02 21.71
CA LEU A 10 56.18 10.23 20.97
C LEU A 10 55.22 9.08 21.27
N ALA A 11 54.24 9.30 22.14
CA ALA A 11 53.17 8.33 22.38
C ALA A 11 52.16 8.39 21.23
N VAL A 12 52.17 7.40 20.35
CA VAL A 12 51.16 7.19 19.32
C VAL A 12 49.93 6.58 20.00
N LEU A 13 48.91 7.40 20.25
CA LEU A 13 47.58 6.92 20.65
C LEU A 13 46.88 6.28 19.43
N ALA A 14 46.94 4.96 19.36
CA ALA A 14 46.12 4.21 18.41
C ALA A 14 44.65 4.28 18.85
N SER A 15 43.89 5.18 18.23
CA SER A 15 42.42 5.23 18.33
C SER A 15 41.85 4.02 17.62
N THR A 16 41.55 2.95 18.35
CA THR A 16 40.70 1.86 17.85
C THR A 16 39.26 2.37 17.84
N ALA A 17 38.80 2.87 16.68
CA ALA A 17 37.39 3.11 16.46
C ALA A 17 36.70 1.75 16.50
N ALA A 18 36.15 1.40 17.67
CA ALA A 18 35.22 0.30 17.78
C ALA A 18 34.01 0.66 16.88
N CYS A 19 33.84 -0.08 15.80
CA CYS A 19 32.63 -0.02 15.00
C CYS A 19 31.49 -0.58 15.87
N GLU A 20 30.86 0.30 16.63
CA GLU A 20 29.71 -0.01 17.45
C GLU A 20 28.58 -0.37 16.46
N ARG A 21 28.31 -1.69 16.28
CA ARG A 21 27.14 -2.16 15.58
C ARG A 21 25.95 -1.63 16.35
N GLN A 22 25.26 -0.66 15.75
CA GLN A 22 23.98 -0.20 16.28
C GLN A 22 23.05 -1.42 16.43
N PRO A 23 22.33 -1.57 17.55
CA PRO A 23 21.37 -2.64 17.71
C PRO A 23 20.35 -2.52 16.57
N ILE A 24 20.17 -3.61 15.83
CA ILE A 24 19.12 -3.69 14.79
C ILE A 24 17.81 -3.43 15.50
N ASP A 25 17.20 -2.31 15.22
CA ASP A 25 15.86 -2.00 15.72
C ASP A 25 14.89 -3.01 15.09
N ARG A 26 14.50 -4.02 15.89
CA ARG A 26 13.56 -5.07 15.45
C ARG A 26 12.25 -4.50 14.96
N THR A 27 11.84 -3.35 15.46
CA THR A 27 10.63 -2.65 15.05
C THR A 27 10.73 -2.17 13.60
N GLN A 28 11.90 -1.65 13.20
CA GLN A 28 12.15 -1.24 11.81
C GLN A 28 12.13 -2.45 10.86
N GLY A 29 12.70 -3.58 11.26
CA GLY A 29 12.68 -4.81 10.47
C GLY A 29 11.25 -5.29 10.19
N VAL A 30 10.41 -5.38 11.23
CA VAL A 30 9.00 -5.78 11.11
C VAL A 30 8.21 -4.80 10.23
N ASN A 31 8.44 -3.50 10.35
CA ASN A 31 7.76 -2.50 9.55
C ASN A 31 8.10 -2.64 8.06
N GLU A 32 9.36 -2.89 7.71
CA GLU A 32 9.76 -3.10 6.30
C GLU A 32 9.21 -4.42 5.73
N GLU A 33 9.18 -5.49 6.52
CA GLU A 33 8.55 -6.76 6.15
C GLU A 33 7.06 -6.57 5.86
N ASN A 34 6.33 -5.87 6.72
CA ASN A 34 4.92 -5.58 6.55
C ASN A 34 4.64 -4.70 5.31
N LYS A 35 5.49 -3.70 5.04
CA LYS A 35 5.40 -2.92 3.79
C LYS A 35 5.66 -3.77 2.55
N ALA A 36 6.64 -4.67 2.60
CA ALA A 36 6.92 -5.59 1.50
C ALA A 36 5.74 -6.53 1.23
N PHE A 37 5.09 -7.03 2.29
CA PHE A 37 3.90 -7.87 2.22
C PHE A 37 2.72 -7.15 1.53
N VAL A 38 2.50 -5.88 1.85
CA VAL A 38 1.45 -5.08 1.20
C VAL A 38 1.83 -4.74 -0.25
N ARG A 39 3.11 -4.49 -0.56
CA ARG A 39 3.55 -4.32 -1.95
C ARG A 39 3.30 -5.56 -2.79
N GLN A 40 3.59 -6.74 -2.25
CA GLN A 40 3.29 -8.01 -2.91
C GLN A 40 1.80 -8.13 -3.25
N TRP A 41 0.92 -7.77 -2.30
CA TRP A 41 -0.53 -7.73 -2.53
C TRP A 41 -0.91 -6.87 -3.73
N ILE A 42 -0.39 -5.64 -3.82
CA ILE A 42 -0.71 -4.72 -4.92
C ILE A 42 -0.13 -5.24 -6.24
N GLU A 43 1.14 -5.66 -6.25
CA GLU A 43 1.81 -6.09 -7.47
C GLU A 43 1.17 -7.36 -8.03
N GLU A 44 1.12 -8.43 -7.26
CA GLU A 44 0.57 -9.69 -7.75
C GLU A 44 -0.94 -9.61 -7.96
N GLY A 45 -1.69 -9.00 -7.01
CA GLY A 45 -3.14 -8.99 -7.05
C GLY A 45 -3.72 -8.12 -8.16
N PHE A 46 -3.26 -6.88 -8.28
CA PHE A 46 -3.80 -5.91 -9.24
C PHE A 46 -2.97 -5.82 -10.53
N ASN A 47 -1.65 -5.66 -10.43
CA ASN A 47 -0.82 -5.41 -11.61
C ASN A 47 -0.61 -6.69 -12.43
N GLU A 48 -0.36 -7.83 -11.77
CA GLU A 48 -0.26 -9.14 -12.41
C GLU A 48 -1.61 -9.86 -12.55
N LYS A 49 -2.69 -9.32 -11.93
CA LYS A 49 -4.07 -9.86 -11.99
C LYS A 49 -4.21 -11.27 -11.41
N ASN A 50 -3.35 -11.63 -10.48
CA ASN A 50 -3.36 -12.90 -9.79
C ASN A 50 -4.35 -12.89 -8.61
N LEU A 51 -5.62 -13.18 -8.87
CA LEU A 51 -6.64 -13.21 -7.79
C LEU A 51 -6.39 -14.31 -6.75
N ALA A 52 -5.58 -15.32 -7.06
CA ALA A 52 -5.28 -16.40 -6.13
C ALA A 52 -4.45 -15.92 -4.94
N ILE A 53 -3.66 -14.85 -5.10
CA ILE A 53 -2.85 -14.27 -4.02
C ILE A 53 -3.69 -13.86 -2.79
N VAL A 54 -4.98 -13.61 -2.97
CA VAL A 54 -5.91 -13.32 -1.88
C VAL A 54 -5.96 -14.46 -0.85
N ASP A 55 -5.86 -15.73 -1.30
CA ASP A 55 -5.87 -16.89 -0.40
C ASP A 55 -4.61 -16.96 0.45
N ASP A 56 -3.50 -16.47 -0.09
CA ASP A 56 -2.21 -16.50 0.59
C ASP A 56 -2.01 -15.31 1.52
N LEU A 57 -2.52 -14.13 1.19
CA LEU A 57 -2.25 -12.91 1.94
C LEU A 57 -3.36 -12.48 2.89
N PHE A 58 -4.61 -12.88 2.67
CA PHE A 58 -5.74 -12.46 3.50
C PHE A 58 -6.21 -13.56 4.45
N ALA A 59 -6.72 -13.17 5.62
CA ALA A 59 -7.47 -14.06 6.49
C ALA A 59 -8.72 -14.57 5.74
N GLU A 60 -9.21 -15.77 6.07
CA GLU A 60 -10.41 -16.32 5.42
C GLU A 60 -11.62 -15.39 5.58
N GLN A 61 -11.78 -14.87 6.80
CA GLN A 61 -12.71 -13.79 7.11
C GLN A 61 -11.89 -12.58 7.53
N PHE A 62 -11.99 -11.53 6.76
CA PHE A 62 -11.38 -10.24 7.07
C PHE A 62 -12.43 -9.14 6.88
N SER A 63 -12.18 -7.98 7.47
CA SER A 63 -13.10 -6.83 7.35
C SER A 63 -12.58 -5.80 6.37
N VAL A 64 -13.53 -5.12 5.72
CA VAL A 64 -13.30 -3.93 4.91
C VAL A 64 -14.22 -2.83 5.43
N ASN A 65 -13.65 -1.71 5.90
CA ASN A 65 -14.39 -0.62 6.51
C ASN A 65 -15.37 -1.09 7.61
N GLY A 66 -14.96 -2.09 8.40
CA GLY A 66 -15.74 -2.66 9.50
C GLY A 66 -16.80 -3.70 9.09
N GLN A 67 -16.89 -4.07 7.81
CA GLN A 67 -17.80 -5.12 7.34
C GLN A 67 -17.01 -6.37 6.95
N ILE A 68 -17.47 -7.55 7.37
CA ILE A 68 -16.85 -8.81 6.97
C ILE A 68 -17.15 -9.08 5.50
N VAL A 69 -16.08 -9.20 4.71
CA VAL A 69 -16.13 -9.40 3.26
C VAL A 69 -15.73 -10.81 2.87
N GLY A 70 -14.66 -11.35 3.49
CA GLY A 70 -14.07 -12.64 3.15
C GLY A 70 -13.38 -12.65 1.77
N ARG A 71 -12.55 -13.67 1.55
CA ARG A 71 -11.70 -13.79 0.34
C ARG A 71 -12.51 -13.79 -0.96
N ASN A 72 -13.64 -14.49 -1.01
CA ASN A 72 -14.48 -14.56 -2.20
C ASN A 72 -15.13 -13.21 -2.54
N GLY A 73 -15.47 -12.41 -1.53
CA GLY A 73 -15.99 -11.05 -1.72
C GLY A 73 -14.93 -10.14 -2.36
N LEU A 74 -13.71 -10.18 -1.85
CA LEU A 74 -12.59 -9.41 -2.39
C LEU A 74 -12.26 -9.81 -3.83
N LYS A 75 -12.15 -11.13 -4.12
CA LYS A 75 -11.88 -11.62 -5.48
C LYS A 75 -12.96 -11.15 -6.48
N ARG A 76 -14.23 -11.14 -6.07
CA ARG A 76 -15.32 -10.60 -6.94
C ARG A 76 -15.13 -9.11 -7.19
N SER A 77 -14.88 -8.33 -6.15
CA SER A 77 -14.65 -6.88 -6.29
C SER A 77 -13.46 -6.57 -7.19
N MET A 78 -12.33 -7.24 -6.98
CA MET A 78 -11.16 -7.11 -7.85
C MET A 78 -11.49 -7.49 -9.30
N GLY A 79 -12.19 -8.61 -9.50
CA GLY A 79 -12.61 -9.06 -10.82
C GLY A 79 -13.46 -8.02 -11.56
N GLN A 80 -14.35 -7.31 -10.85
CA GLN A 80 -15.15 -6.23 -11.43
C GLN A 80 -14.27 -5.06 -11.90
N HIS A 81 -13.28 -4.65 -11.10
CA HIS A 81 -12.34 -3.60 -11.50
C HIS A 81 -11.52 -4.03 -12.72
N LEU A 82 -10.99 -5.26 -12.73
CA LEU A 82 -10.19 -5.79 -13.84
C LEU A 82 -11.01 -6.00 -15.13
N MET A 83 -12.33 -6.30 -15.02
CA MET A 83 -13.23 -6.34 -16.17
C MET A 83 -13.51 -4.94 -16.73
N GLY A 84 -13.76 -3.97 -15.87
CA GLY A 84 -13.98 -2.58 -16.27
C GLY A 84 -12.74 -1.94 -16.88
N PHE A 85 -11.57 -2.25 -16.30
CA PHE A 85 -10.26 -1.68 -16.65
C PHE A 85 -9.24 -2.79 -16.88
N PRO A 86 -9.19 -3.41 -18.07
CA PRO A 86 -8.30 -4.56 -18.31
C PRO A 86 -6.80 -4.22 -18.23
N ASP A 87 -6.43 -2.97 -18.41
CA ASP A 87 -5.09 -2.43 -18.29
C ASP A 87 -4.87 -1.67 -16.96
N LEU A 88 -5.71 -1.94 -15.94
CA LEU A 88 -5.58 -1.33 -14.62
C LEU A 88 -4.18 -1.55 -14.05
N HIS A 89 -3.60 -0.47 -13.56
CA HIS A 89 -2.32 -0.46 -12.87
C HIS A 89 -2.40 0.37 -11.59
N VAL A 90 -1.84 -0.15 -10.51
CA VAL A 90 -1.77 0.50 -9.21
C VAL A 90 -0.33 0.83 -8.89
N THR A 91 -0.06 2.09 -8.58
CA THR A 91 1.24 2.56 -8.10
C THR A 91 1.13 2.95 -6.64
N ILE A 92 1.94 2.37 -5.77
CA ILE A 92 2.07 2.84 -4.39
C ILE A 92 2.96 4.08 -4.40
N ASP A 93 2.38 5.25 -4.12
CA ASP A 93 3.09 6.52 -4.07
C ASP A 93 3.86 6.68 -2.76
N GLU A 94 3.23 6.31 -1.63
CA GLU A 94 3.82 6.35 -0.29
C GLU A 94 3.38 5.15 0.55
N SER A 95 4.25 4.71 1.47
CA SER A 95 3.91 3.68 2.44
C SER A 95 4.51 3.98 3.81
N LEU A 96 3.70 3.82 4.85
CA LEU A 96 4.07 3.96 6.25
C LEU A 96 3.70 2.69 6.99
N ALA A 97 4.50 2.29 7.97
CA ALA A 97 4.17 1.15 8.82
C ALA A 97 4.50 1.44 10.28
N GLU A 98 3.62 1.01 11.17
CA GLU A 98 3.82 1.02 12.61
C GLU A 98 3.23 -0.27 13.22
N GLY A 99 4.10 -1.10 13.80
CA GLY A 99 3.71 -2.39 14.34
C GLY A 99 3.07 -3.29 13.28
N ASN A 100 1.83 -3.69 13.50
CA ASN A 100 1.07 -4.54 12.57
C ASN A 100 0.21 -3.77 11.57
N LYS A 101 0.38 -2.46 11.46
CA LYS A 101 -0.40 -1.61 10.54
C LYS A 101 0.46 -1.06 9.42
N VAL A 102 -0.09 -1.07 8.21
CA VAL A 102 0.53 -0.47 7.02
C VAL A 102 -0.46 0.47 6.38
N GLY A 103 -0.08 1.73 6.25
CA GLY A 103 -0.79 2.72 5.44
C GLY A 103 -0.13 2.84 4.08
N ILE A 104 -0.91 2.84 3.02
CA ILE A 104 -0.44 3.13 1.66
C ILE A 104 -1.29 4.24 1.04
N TRP A 105 -0.64 5.20 0.41
CA TRP A 105 -1.24 6.10 -0.54
C TRP A 105 -0.91 5.61 -1.93
N TYR A 106 -1.91 5.52 -2.79
CA TYR A 106 -1.72 4.95 -4.11
C TYR A 106 -2.50 5.69 -5.20
N THR A 107 -1.99 5.56 -6.40
CA THR A 107 -2.62 6.00 -7.64
C THR A 107 -3.03 4.78 -8.46
N VAL A 108 -4.24 4.81 -8.98
CA VAL A 108 -4.76 3.81 -9.93
C VAL A 108 -5.01 4.49 -11.27
N GLU A 109 -4.62 3.84 -12.35
CA GLU A 109 -4.94 4.28 -13.70
C GLU A 109 -5.34 3.11 -14.60
N GLY A 110 -6.12 3.38 -15.63
CA GLY A 110 -6.57 2.37 -16.58
C GLY A 110 -7.54 2.92 -17.60
N THR A 111 -7.81 2.14 -18.64
CA THR A 111 -8.76 2.49 -19.70
C THR A 111 -10.09 1.77 -19.49
N HIS A 112 -11.18 2.51 -19.41
CA HIS A 112 -12.53 1.98 -19.21
C HIS A 112 -13.02 1.25 -20.47
N ARG A 113 -12.79 -0.07 -20.52
CA ARG A 113 -13.12 -0.92 -21.67
C ARG A 113 -14.23 -1.93 -21.43
N GLY A 114 -14.66 -2.11 -20.18
CA GLY A 114 -15.78 -2.94 -19.79
C GLY A 114 -16.83 -2.15 -19.03
N GLU A 115 -17.97 -2.77 -18.73
CA GLU A 115 -18.97 -2.15 -17.84
C GLU A 115 -18.37 -2.03 -16.42
N PHE A 116 -18.56 -0.87 -15.79
CA PHE A 116 -18.19 -0.64 -14.41
C PHE A 116 -19.26 0.21 -13.71
N GLU A 117 -19.78 -0.29 -12.58
CA GLU A 117 -20.82 0.38 -11.78
C GLU A 117 -22.05 0.83 -12.62
N GLY A 118 -22.47 -0.02 -13.56
CA GLY A 118 -23.61 0.25 -14.46
C GLY A 118 -23.31 1.25 -15.58
N ILE A 119 -22.08 1.71 -15.72
CA ILE A 119 -21.64 2.58 -16.83
C ILE A 119 -21.02 1.70 -17.91
N PRO A 120 -21.58 1.70 -19.15
CA PRO A 120 -20.97 1.02 -20.28
C PRO A 120 -19.59 1.57 -20.61
N ALA A 121 -18.73 0.75 -21.23
CA ALA A 121 -17.38 1.13 -21.63
C ALA A 121 -17.36 2.49 -22.37
N THR A 122 -16.61 3.46 -21.83
CA THR A 122 -16.48 4.80 -22.42
C THR A 122 -15.26 4.96 -23.30
N GLY A 123 -14.26 4.08 -23.14
CA GLY A 123 -12.94 4.22 -23.78
C GLY A 123 -12.04 5.27 -23.12
N ASN A 124 -12.51 5.95 -22.06
CA ASN A 124 -11.73 6.98 -21.37
C ASN A 124 -10.56 6.34 -20.61
N HIS A 125 -9.37 6.92 -20.70
CA HIS A 125 -8.30 6.67 -19.76
C HIS A 125 -8.55 7.51 -18.51
N VAL A 126 -8.59 6.87 -17.36
CA VAL A 126 -8.93 7.47 -16.07
C VAL A 126 -7.83 7.28 -15.06
N LYS A 127 -7.78 8.21 -14.10
CA LYS A 127 -6.82 8.17 -13.00
C LYS A 127 -7.49 8.63 -11.71
N TRP A 128 -7.30 7.87 -10.63
CA TRP A 128 -7.79 8.24 -9.30
C TRP A 128 -6.81 7.80 -8.23
N THR A 129 -6.97 8.35 -7.04
CA THR A 129 -6.12 8.03 -5.90
C THR A 129 -6.91 7.36 -4.79
N GLY A 130 -6.21 6.68 -3.92
CA GLY A 130 -6.80 6.09 -2.72
C GLY A 130 -5.79 5.99 -1.58
N PHE A 131 -6.32 5.68 -0.42
CA PHE A 131 -5.57 5.40 0.79
C PHE A 131 -6.13 4.15 1.45
N ASP A 132 -5.27 3.19 1.74
CA ASP A 132 -5.61 2.00 2.50
C ASP A 132 -4.79 1.97 3.79
N LEU A 133 -5.46 1.62 4.90
CA LEU A 133 -4.83 1.23 6.15
C LEU A 133 -5.11 -0.26 6.38
N LEU A 134 -4.07 -1.07 6.28
CA LEU A 134 -4.16 -2.51 6.42
C LEU A 134 -3.66 -2.94 7.81
N THR A 135 -4.33 -3.91 8.41
CA THR A 135 -3.87 -4.56 9.64
C THR A 135 -3.45 -5.99 9.32
N ILE A 136 -2.23 -6.35 9.75
CA ILE A 136 -1.64 -7.69 9.52
C ILE A 136 -1.60 -8.42 10.85
N GLU A 137 -2.26 -9.58 10.92
CA GLU A 137 -2.29 -10.46 12.08
C GLU A 137 -2.00 -11.89 11.66
N HIS A 138 -1.13 -12.55 12.40
CA HIS A 138 -0.72 -13.94 12.11
C HIS A 138 -0.24 -14.15 10.66
N GLY A 139 0.44 -13.14 10.09
CA GLY A 139 0.94 -13.19 8.71
C GLY A 139 -0.14 -13.09 7.64
N LYS A 140 -1.33 -12.55 7.98
CA LYS A 140 -2.44 -12.33 7.06
C LYS A 140 -3.03 -10.93 7.24
N ILE A 141 -3.56 -10.34 6.18
CA ILE A 141 -4.36 -9.12 6.26
C ILE A 141 -5.71 -9.47 6.88
N SER A 142 -6.02 -8.90 8.05
CA SER A 142 -7.23 -9.15 8.84
C SER A 142 -8.25 -8.01 8.77
N ASP A 143 -7.80 -6.78 8.49
CA ASP A 143 -8.66 -5.61 8.34
C ASP A 143 -8.08 -4.66 7.30
N VAL A 144 -8.95 -4.07 6.50
CA VAL A 144 -8.63 -3.01 5.53
C VAL A 144 -9.59 -1.85 5.73
N ARG A 145 -9.06 -0.67 5.94
CA ARG A 145 -9.82 0.58 5.87
C ARG A 145 -9.36 1.34 4.66
N PHE A 146 -10.27 1.52 3.71
CA PHE A 146 -9.93 2.20 2.48
C PHE A 146 -10.79 3.44 2.25
N MET A 147 -10.19 4.40 1.59
CA MET A 147 -10.86 5.54 0.96
C MET A 147 -10.28 5.72 -0.44
N SER A 148 -11.13 6.00 -1.41
CA SER A 148 -10.67 6.34 -2.75
C SER A 148 -11.50 7.49 -3.32
N ASP A 149 -10.91 8.22 -4.29
CA ASP A 149 -11.63 9.26 -5.03
C ASP A 149 -12.61 8.62 -6.03
N PHE A 150 -13.59 7.89 -5.49
CA PHE A 150 -14.62 7.25 -6.29
C PHE A 150 -15.48 8.26 -7.07
N LEU A 151 -15.73 9.44 -6.48
CA LEU A 151 -16.48 10.50 -7.15
C LEU A 151 -15.71 11.05 -8.35
N GLY A 152 -14.41 11.27 -8.19
CA GLY A 152 -13.52 11.68 -9.29
C GLY A 152 -13.50 10.65 -10.41
N LEU A 153 -13.40 9.36 -10.07
CA LEU A 153 -13.49 8.27 -11.05
C LEU A 153 -14.84 8.29 -11.80
N MET A 154 -15.96 8.31 -11.08
CA MET A 154 -17.29 8.29 -11.70
C MET A 154 -17.52 9.51 -12.60
N THR A 155 -16.99 10.68 -12.22
CA THR A 155 -17.06 11.89 -13.04
C THR A 155 -16.26 11.73 -14.35
N GLN A 156 -15.07 11.14 -14.29
CA GLN A 156 -14.25 10.84 -15.48
C GLN A 156 -14.94 9.84 -16.42
N LEU A 157 -15.77 8.94 -15.88
CA LEU A 157 -16.60 8.01 -16.64
C LEU A 157 -17.88 8.67 -17.22
N GLY A 158 -18.14 9.95 -16.91
CA GLY A 158 -19.27 10.71 -17.42
C GLY A 158 -20.51 10.70 -16.51
N ALA A 159 -20.42 10.15 -15.29
CA ALA A 159 -21.49 10.27 -14.30
C ALA A 159 -21.76 11.73 -13.94
N LYS A 160 -23.03 12.09 -13.78
CA LYS A 160 -23.45 13.43 -13.35
C LYS A 160 -24.12 13.38 -12.00
N LEU A 161 -23.72 14.23 -11.08
CA LEU A 161 -24.43 14.43 -9.82
C LEU A 161 -25.81 15.03 -10.12
N GLN A 162 -26.86 14.30 -9.79
CA GLN A 162 -28.22 14.84 -9.83
C GLN A 162 -28.55 15.47 -8.48
N LYS A 163 -29.04 16.72 -8.52
CA LYS A 163 -29.64 17.31 -7.31
C LYS A 163 -30.95 16.54 -7.01
N PRO A 164 -31.20 16.16 -5.75
CA PRO A 164 -32.48 15.58 -5.41
C PRO A 164 -33.57 16.61 -5.72
N GLU A 165 -34.63 16.18 -6.40
CA GLU A 165 -35.80 17.01 -6.67
C GLU A 165 -36.51 17.22 -5.32
N VAL A 166 -36.38 18.42 -4.76
CA VAL A 166 -37.06 18.78 -3.51
C VAL A 166 -38.54 18.91 -3.87
N ALA A 167 -39.35 17.93 -3.49
CA ALA A 167 -40.79 18.01 -3.61
C ALA A 167 -41.28 19.29 -2.89
N ARG A 168 -41.71 20.29 -3.67
CA ARG A 168 -42.37 21.47 -3.11
C ARG A 168 -43.69 21.00 -2.52
N ARG A 169 -43.79 21.00 -1.19
CA ARG A 169 -45.05 20.88 -0.46
C ARG A 169 -45.79 22.18 -0.48
#